data_563786bb63f177307f84f3ed3bc7d5b3
#
_entry.id   563786bb63f177307f84f3ed3bc7d5b3
#
_cell.length_a   1.000
_cell.length_b   1.000
_cell.length_c   1.000
_cell.angle_alpha   90.00
_cell.angle_beta   90.00
_cell.angle_gamma   90.00
#
_symmetry.space_group_name_H-M   'P 1'
#
loop_
_entity.id
_entity.type
_entity.pdbx_description
1 polymer ?
#
loop_
_entity_poly.entity_id
_entity_poly.type
_entity_poly.pdbx_seq_one_letter_code
_entity_poly.pdbx_strand_id
1 'polypeptide(L)'
;MHPIATANAIPALDNPRVFRQARRMETPPILPTTADAPKPRRKGRGKFIIIASIIVVVLAVAMFVALRKKEPAISVQTEKVSRHTITETVIANGKIYPVLQVHISAEVSGEIIELAVKEGQFVHKGDFLLKINPKTPLAMFNQAKASLESSRASVTTATANLEKADADFDRNKELFDNKLISGSDFIGFKVARDIARAQLQSATHSVELAQGSVDSAQDSLDKTAIEAPLDGTITKLNSQLGERVLGTVQNAGTEIMTISDLSQMEARVDIGEMDIVLLQAGQKATLEVDSFKDKKFAGIVTAVANSSEGLNASSSASALSSSSSGQSATQFQVRIRLTEGDQFRPGMSVSAEIETRTRTNTLAAPIASVTTRVLKSKNKIGTGKTNSVPTNAIATSNTETNSSRLDKKLDEKKKPVEVVFVVEGNQVKTVPVKIGISDDNFWEITDGLKEGDEIVTGNYRAISHDLDDGKKISKNSTAANADKPKP
;
A
#
# COMPACT_ATOMS: atom_id res chain seq x y z
N MET A 1 -51.87 -23.89 -13.18
CA MET A 1 -52.85 -23.33 -12.26
C MET A 1 -52.30 -22.05 -11.67
N HIS A 2 -52.72 -20.95 -12.25
CA HIS A 2 -52.69 -19.58 -11.69
C HIS A 2 -53.77 -19.47 -10.60
N PRO A 3 -53.89 -18.39 -9.76
CA PRO A 3 -53.36 -17.03 -9.92
C PRO A 3 -53.06 -16.25 -8.61
N ILE A 4 -52.71 -14.93 -8.82
CA ILE A 4 -53.08 -13.68 -8.13
C ILE A 4 -52.02 -13.17 -7.15
N ALA A 5 -51.23 -12.18 -7.45
CA ALA A 5 -51.37 -10.72 -7.57
C ALA A 5 -51.91 -10.04 -6.31
N THR A 6 -51.09 -9.17 -5.72
CA THR A 6 -51.49 -7.83 -5.28
C THR A 6 -50.26 -6.91 -5.08
N ALA A 7 -50.26 -5.89 -5.77
CA ALA A 7 -49.74 -4.57 -5.76
C ALA A 7 -50.18 -3.78 -4.52
N ASN A 8 -49.31 -2.87 -4.06
CA ASN A 8 -49.64 -1.55 -3.47
C ASN A 8 -48.32 -0.79 -3.35
N ALA A 9 -48.07 0.19 -4.14
CA ALA A 9 -48.65 1.53 -4.18
C ALA A 9 -47.85 2.52 -3.31
N ILE A 10 -47.19 3.42 -4.01
CA ILE A 10 -46.58 4.69 -3.62
C ILE A 10 -47.67 5.66 -3.12
N PRO A 11 -47.38 6.64 -2.27
CA PRO A 11 -47.76 7.99 -2.64
C PRO A 11 -46.66 9.02 -2.59
N ALA A 12 -46.56 9.73 -3.69
CA ALA A 12 -46.11 11.10 -3.77
C ALA A 12 -47.23 12.03 -3.27
N LEU A 13 -46.84 13.17 -2.70
CA LEU A 13 -47.66 14.40 -2.54
C LEU A 13 -46.69 15.41 -1.88
N ASP A 14 -46.62 16.65 -2.14
CA ASP A 14 -47.29 17.53 -3.08
C ASP A 14 -46.69 18.92 -2.79
N ASN A 15 -46.58 19.69 -3.79
CA ASN A 15 -46.24 21.11 -3.72
C ASN A 15 -47.57 21.87 -3.78
N PRO A 16 -47.76 22.97 -3.10
CA PRO A 16 -48.31 24.12 -3.80
C PRO A 16 -47.66 25.45 -3.46
N ARG A 17 -47.20 26.19 -4.48
CA ARG A 17 -47.91 27.26 -5.19
C ARG A 17 -48.52 28.36 -4.30
N VAL A 18 -47.98 29.57 -4.55
CA VAL A 18 -48.66 30.76 -5.10
C VAL A 18 -49.40 31.67 -4.13
N PHE A 19 -49.01 32.95 -4.10
CA PHE A 19 -49.86 34.13 -4.33
C PHE A 19 -48.97 35.39 -4.34
N ARG A 20 -48.71 35.92 -5.37
CA ARG A 20 -49.11 37.07 -6.21
C ARG A 20 -50.20 37.94 -5.57
N GLN A 21 -49.88 39.17 -5.23
CA GLN A 21 -50.79 40.28 -5.47
C GLN A 21 -50.03 41.59 -5.70
N ALA A 22 -50.26 42.09 -6.85
CA ALA A 22 -50.04 43.44 -7.33
C ALA A 22 -51.16 44.33 -6.83
N ARG A 23 -50.86 45.59 -6.71
CA ARG A 23 -51.67 46.82 -6.94
C ARG A 23 -51.01 48.00 -6.25
N ARG A 24 -50.90 49.14 -6.73
CA ARG A 24 -51.43 49.86 -7.90
C ARG A 24 -50.90 51.29 -7.74
N MET A 25 -50.58 51.86 -8.84
CA MET A 25 -50.41 53.29 -9.11
C MET A 25 -51.38 54.21 -8.37
N GLU A 26 -50.94 55.39 -8.04
CA GLU A 26 -51.67 56.65 -8.30
C GLU A 26 -50.76 57.86 -8.18
N THR A 27 -50.64 58.58 -9.25
CA THR A 27 -50.20 59.98 -9.44
C THR A 27 -51.44 60.87 -9.54
N PRO A 28 -51.30 62.17 -9.72
CA PRO A 28 -51.03 63.33 -8.84
C PRO A 28 -52.29 64.20 -8.71
N PRO A 29 -52.31 65.43 -8.15
CA PRO A 29 -52.30 66.64 -8.98
C PRO A 29 -51.76 67.95 -8.40
N ILE A 30 -51.15 68.76 -9.29
CA ILE A 30 -51.49 70.13 -9.69
C ILE A 30 -51.32 71.33 -8.67
N LEU A 31 -50.45 72.25 -9.10
CA LEU A 31 -50.23 73.68 -8.82
C LEU A 31 -51.53 74.48 -8.58
N PRO A 32 -51.45 75.68 -7.97
CA PRO A 32 -50.99 76.88 -8.68
C PRO A 32 -50.21 77.95 -7.82
N THR A 33 -49.28 78.63 -8.42
CA THR A 33 -49.30 79.99 -9.00
C THR A 33 -49.32 81.15 -8.04
N THR A 34 -48.39 81.99 -8.31
CA THR A 34 -48.25 83.48 -8.39
C THR A 34 -47.51 84.25 -7.30
N ALA A 35 -46.54 84.92 -7.86
CA ALA A 35 -46.17 86.32 -7.82
C ALA A 35 -45.51 86.86 -6.51
N ASP A 36 -44.44 87.51 -6.47
CA ASP A 36 -44.00 88.73 -7.16
C ASP A 36 -42.53 89.11 -6.68
N ALA A 37 -41.78 89.71 -7.57
CA ALA A 37 -40.45 90.23 -7.29
C ALA A 37 -40.51 91.62 -6.58
N PRO A 38 -39.42 92.04 -5.94
CA PRO A 38 -38.49 92.89 -6.67
C PRO A 38 -36.98 92.82 -6.26
N LYS A 39 -36.15 93.11 -7.23
CA LYS A 39 -34.72 93.43 -7.18
C LYS A 39 -34.48 94.80 -6.54
N PRO A 40 -33.19 95.32 -6.36
CA PRO A 40 -31.90 94.71 -6.07
C PRO A 40 -31.06 95.47 -5.02
N ARG A 41 -29.93 94.94 -4.54
CA ARG A 41 -28.77 95.78 -4.20
C ARG A 41 -27.45 94.98 -4.13
N ARG A 42 -26.54 95.38 -5.03
CA ARG A 42 -25.11 95.00 -5.02
C ARG A 42 -24.40 95.53 -3.80
N LYS A 43 -23.58 94.65 -3.12
CA LYS A 43 -22.28 95.05 -2.55
C LYS A 43 -21.48 93.87 -2.07
N GLY A 44 -20.22 93.75 -2.42
CA GLY A 44 -19.18 93.04 -1.69
C GLY A 44 -18.67 91.73 -2.29
N ARG A 45 -18.21 91.66 -3.57
CA ARG A 45 -17.67 90.48 -4.24
C ARG A 45 -16.24 90.04 -3.87
N GLY A 46 -15.54 90.82 -2.98
CA GLY A 46 -14.12 90.51 -2.69
C GLY A 46 -13.86 89.50 -1.56
N LYS A 47 -14.74 89.41 -0.56
CA LYS A 47 -14.54 88.53 0.60
C LYS A 47 -15.02 87.06 0.38
N PHE A 48 -16.00 86.89 -0.53
CA PHE A 48 -16.51 85.54 -0.86
C PHE A 48 -15.54 84.75 -1.72
N ILE A 49 -14.71 85.35 -2.55
CA ILE A 49 -13.72 84.68 -3.39
C ILE A 49 -12.60 84.10 -2.53
N ILE A 50 -12.17 84.77 -1.46
CA ILE A 50 -11.12 84.32 -0.56
C ILE A 50 -11.62 83.18 0.30
N ILE A 51 -12.87 83.18 0.80
CA ILE A 51 -13.48 82.12 1.58
C ILE A 51 -13.73 80.87 0.69
N ALA A 52 -14.19 81.08 -0.54
CA ALA A 52 -14.37 80.01 -1.50
C ALA A 52 -13.03 79.31 -1.88
N SER A 53 -11.94 80.10 -2.04
CA SER A 53 -10.60 79.59 -2.30
C SER A 53 -10.05 78.75 -1.13
N ILE A 54 -10.27 79.24 0.12
CA ILE A 54 -9.86 78.47 1.32
C ILE A 54 -10.67 77.16 1.46
N ILE A 55 -11.97 77.21 1.17
CA ILE A 55 -12.81 75.97 1.18
C ILE A 55 -12.37 74.96 0.12
N VAL A 56 -12.01 75.48 -1.08
CA VAL A 56 -11.49 74.59 -2.16
C VAL A 56 -10.13 73.98 -1.77
N VAL A 57 -9.23 74.73 -1.13
CA VAL A 57 -7.95 74.19 -0.65
C VAL A 57 -8.14 73.22 0.50
N VAL A 58 -9.07 73.44 1.42
CA VAL A 58 -9.39 72.55 2.51
C VAL A 58 -10.05 71.28 1.95
N LEU A 59 -10.96 71.41 0.97
CA LEU A 59 -11.54 70.25 0.29
C LEU A 59 -10.51 69.46 -0.53
N ALA A 60 -9.56 70.17 -1.20
CA ALA A 60 -8.48 69.50 -1.92
C ALA A 60 -7.51 68.74 -0.97
N VAL A 61 -7.19 69.37 0.19
CA VAL A 61 -6.38 68.68 1.23
C VAL A 61 -7.13 67.58 1.88
N ALA A 62 -8.44 67.70 2.17
CA ALA A 62 -9.27 66.65 2.70
C ALA A 62 -9.43 65.51 1.69
N MET A 63 -9.60 65.82 0.41
CA MET A 63 -9.64 64.83 -0.69
C MET A 63 -8.28 64.14 -0.89
N PHE A 64 -7.15 64.89 -0.75
CA PHE A 64 -5.81 64.30 -0.84
C PHE A 64 -5.50 63.39 0.36
N VAL A 65 -5.98 63.66 1.56
CA VAL A 65 -5.88 62.83 2.76
C VAL A 65 -6.83 61.63 2.65
N ALA A 66 -8.05 61.79 2.12
CA ALA A 66 -9.00 60.71 1.88
C ALA A 66 -8.55 59.77 0.74
N LEU A 67 -7.84 60.25 -0.27
CA LEU A 67 -7.26 59.45 -1.36
C LEU A 67 -5.99 58.70 -0.95
N ARG A 68 -5.38 59.04 0.20
CA ARG A 68 -4.43 58.12 0.84
C ARG A 68 -5.21 56.98 1.48
N LYS A 69 -5.74 56.06 0.64
CA LYS A 69 -6.27 54.77 1.08
C LYS A 69 -5.18 54.09 1.92
N LYS A 70 -5.32 54.10 3.23
CA LYS A 70 -4.57 53.18 4.09
C LYS A 70 -4.93 51.78 3.62
N GLU A 71 -3.98 51.09 2.99
CA GLU A 71 -4.16 49.66 2.69
C GLU A 71 -4.54 48.96 4.01
N PRO A 72 -5.65 48.22 4.05
CA PRO A 72 -6.07 47.53 5.26
C PRO A 72 -4.95 46.58 5.67
N ALA A 73 -4.49 46.69 6.91
CA ALA A 73 -3.50 45.80 7.45
C ALA A 73 -4.15 44.39 7.57
N ILE A 74 -3.52 43.38 7.01
CA ILE A 74 -4.01 42.01 7.04
C ILE A 74 -3.70 41.44 8.42
N SER A 75 -4.72 40.95 9.13
CA SER A 75 -4.55 40.30 10.43
C SER A 75 -3.95 38.93 10.24
N VAL A 76 -2.80 38.68 10.88
CA VAL A 76 -2.07 37.39 10.79
C VAL A 76 -1.61 36.97 12.18
N GLN A 77 -1.50 35.65 12.35
CA GLN A 77 -0.81 35.04 13.51
C GLN A 77 0.65 34.87 13.16
N THR A 78 1.52 35.07 14.13
CA THR A 78 2.97 34.94 13.93
C THR A 78 3.57 34.06 14.99
N GLU A 79 4.61 33.30 14.60
CA GLU A 79 5.36 32.40 15.48
C GLU A 79 6.86 32.55 15.19
N LYS A 80 7.69 32.30 16.19
CA LYS A 80 9.15 32.36 16.02
C LYS A 80 9.69 31.02 15.61
N VAL A 81 10.56 31.04 14.62
CA VAL A 81 11.32 29.85 14.21
C VAL A 81 12.20 29.37 15.36
N SER A 82 12.02 28.14 15.75
CA SER A 82 12.78 27.48 16.81
C SER A 82 13.32 26.13 16.35
N ARG A 83 14.22 25.58 17.13
CA ARG A 83 14.80 24.27 16.80
C ARG A 83 13.95 23.18 17.45
N HIS A 84 13.58 22.20 16.64
CA HIS A 84 12.84 21.01 17.06
C HIS A 84 13.52 19.74 16.58
N THR A 85 13.14 18.63 17.20
CA THR A 85 13.42 17.31 16.65
C THR A 85 12.24 16.93 15.78
N ILE A 86 12.50 16.70 14.51
CA ILE A 86 11.50 16.32 13.50
C ILE A 86 11.72 14.84 13.15
N THR A 87 10.67 14.04 13.28
CA THR A 87 10.67 12.64 12.87
C THR A 87 9.66 12.46 11.77
N GLU A 88 10.15 12.10 10.61
CA GLU A 88 9.29 11.76 9.47
C GLU A 88 8.72 10.37 9.67
N THR A 89 7.42 10.23 9.50
CA THR A 89 6.69 8.97 9.66
C THR A 89 5.99 8.58 8.37
N VAL A 90 5.89 7.28 8.14
CA VAL A 90 5.09 6.70 7.05
C VAL A 90 3.95 5.90 7.67
N ILE A 91 2.73 6.26 7.28
CA ILE A 91 1.52 5.58 7.74
C ILE A 91 1.10 4.55 6.70
N ALA A 92 0.89 3.32 7.14
CA ALA A 92 0.47 2.23 6.29
C ALA A 92 -0.58 1.36 6.98
N ASN A 93 -1.53 0.88 6.20
CA ASN A 93 -2.58 -0.02 6.67
C ASN A 93 -2.25 -1.46 6.29
N GLY A 94 -2.70 -2.39 7.12
CA GLY A 94 -2.47 -3.79 6.88
C GLY A 94 -3.26 -4.70 7.80
N LYS A 95 -2.78 -5.94 7.93
CA LYS A 95 -3.40 -6.95 8.80
C LYS A 95 -2.35 -7.66 9.64
N ILE A 96 -2.81 -8.17 10.78
CA ILE A 96 -1.99 -8.96 11.69
C ILE A 96 -2.04 -10.43 11.28
N TYR A 97 -0.87 -11.04 11.22
CA TYR A 97 -0.66 -12.46 10.89
C TYR A 97 0.26 -13.12 11.91
N PRO A 98 0.16 -14.42 12.13
CA PRO A 98 1.17 -15.16 12.88
C PRO A 98 2.46 -15.23 12.08
N VAL A 99 3.61 -15.22 12.75
CA VAL A 99 4.93 -15.37 12.10
C VAL A 99 5.07 -16.75 11.50
N LEU A 100 4.58 -17.78 12.21
CA LEU A 100 4.59 -19.17 11.75
C LEU A 100 3.16 -19.66 11.57
N GLN A 101 2.86 -20.06 10.33
CA GLN A 101 1.56 -20.58 9.93
C GLN A 101 1.76 -21.72 8.92
N VAL A 102 1.09 -22.84 9.13
CA VAL A 102 1.14 -24.00 8.24
C VAL A 102 -0.28 -24.38 7.81
N HIS A 103 -0.45 -24.48 6.49
CA HIS A 103 -1.67 -24.99 5.87
C HIS A 103 -1.58 -26.51 5.72
N ILE A 104 -2.47 -27.21 6.38
CA ILE A 104 -2.57 -28.67 6.29
C ILE A 104 -3.51 -29.01 5.15
N SER A 105 -2.96 -29.68 4.12
CA SER A 105 -3.70 -30.12 2.94
C SER A 105 -3.71 -31.65 2.87
N ALA A 106 -4.74 -32.19 2.23
CA ALA A 106 -4.81 -33.60 1.95
C ALA A 106 -3.74 -34.03 0.94
N GLU A 107 -2.94 -35.04 1.26
CA GLU A 107 -1.98 -35.67 0.34
C GLU A 107 -2.58 -36.86 -0.40
N VAL A 108 -3.64 -37.48 0.16
CA VAL A 108 -4.39 -38.57 -0.42
C VAL A 108 -5.87 -38.23 -0.54
N SER A 109 -6.52 -38.76 -1.57
CA SER A 109 -7.94 -38.51 -1.80
C SER A 109 -8.79 -39.48 -1.02
N GLY A 110 -9.81 -39.01 -0.31
CA GLY A 110 -10.72 -39.86 0.43
C GLY A 110 -11.76 -39.06 1.22
N GLU A 111 -12.59 -39.76 1.98
CA GLU A 111 -13.56 -39.18 2.90
C GLU A 111 -12.93 -39.09 4.30
N ILE A 112 -13.16 -37.98 5.00
CA ILE A 112 -12.73 -37.81 6.38
C ILE A 112 -13.63 -38.65 7.28
N ILE A 113 -13.06 -39.69 7.86
CA ILE A 113 -13.80 -40.65 8.72
C ILE A 113 -13.66 -40.32 10.21
N GLU A 114 -12.65 -39.56 10.57
CA GLU A 114 -12.37 -39.15 11.95
C GLU A 114 -11.76 -37.75 11.96
N LEU A 115 -12.27 -36.91 12.85
CA LEU A 115 -11.77 -35.54 13.06
C LEU A 115 -11.69 -35.33 14.58
N ALA A 116 -10.47 -35.37 15.12
CA ALA A 116 -10.21 -35.36 16.55
C ALA A 116 -10.14 -33.94 17.16
N VAL A 117 -10.07 -32.90 16.32
CA VAL A 117 -9.75 -31.54 16.71
C VAL A 117 -10.85 -30.54 16.30
N LYS A 118 -10.84 -29.37 16.95
CA LYS A 118 -11.79 -28.27 16.69
C LYS A 118 -11.04 -26.96 16.43
N GLU A 119 -11.70 -26.05 15.75
CA GLU A 119 -11.20 -24.70 15.60
C GLU A 119 -11.00 -24.00 16.96
N GLY A 120 -9.86 -23.31 17.11
CA GLY A 120 -9.44 -22.69 18.37
C GLY A 120 -8.75 -23.62 19.36
N GLN A 121 -8.61 -24.91 19.07
CA GLN A 121 -7.92 -25.86 19.94
C GLN A 121 -6.39 -25.75 19.77
N PHE A 122 -5.67 -25.79 20.88
CA PHE A 122 -4.21 -25.91 20.87
C PHE A 122 -3.81 -27.38 20.65
N VAL A 123 -2.81 -27.59 19.82
CA VAL A 123 -2.25 -28.91 19.47
C VAL A 123 -0.74 -28.89 19.59
N HIS A 124 -0.15 -30.03 19.97
CA HIS A 124 1.29 -30.24 19.98
C HIS A 124 1.75 -30.96 18.72
N LYS A 125 3.00 -30.80 18.40
CA LYS A 125 3.64 -31.52 17.28
C LYS A 125 3.51 -33.04 17.48
N GLY A 126 2.97 -33.73 16.45
CA GLY A 126 2.70 -35.15 16.48
C GLY A 126 1.32 -35.52 17.01
N ASP A 127 0.49 -34.56 17.44
CA ASP A 127 -0.88 -34.85 17.83
C ASP A 127 -1.69 -35.26 16.59
N PHE A 128 -2.55 -36.25 16.79
CA PHE A 128 -3.45 -36.76 15.75
C PHE A 128 -4.55 -35.72 15.48
N LEU A 129 -4.69 -35.32 14.22
CA LEU A 129 -5.66 -34.34 13.79
C LEU A 129 -6.91 -34.96 13.17
N LEU A 130 -6.70 -35.78 12.15
CA LEU A 130 -7.80 -36.39 11.42
C LEU A 130 -7.33 -37.66 10.69
N LYS A 131 -8.31 -38.47 10.24
CA LYS A 131 -8.09 -39.67 9.45
C LYS A 131 -8.94 -39.68 8.19
N ILE A 132 -8.29 -39.88 7.06
CA ILE A 132 -8.92 -40.10 5.76
C ILE A 132 -9.18 -41.61 5.62
N ASN A 133 -10.24 -42.00 4.95
CA ASN A 133 -10.62 -43.39 4.76
C ASN A 133 -9.50 -44.22 4.12
N PRO A 134 -8.89 -45.17 4.84
CA PRO A 134 -7.71 -45.91 4.38
C PRO A 134 -8.04 -47.10 3.49
N LYS A 135 -9.32 -47.36 3.17
CA LYS A 135 -9.72 -48.59 2.45
C LYS A 135 -8.99 -48.78 1.12
N THR A 136 -8.86 -47.71 0.31
CA THR A 136 -8.19 -47.79 -0.98
C THR A 136 -6.67 -47.89 -0.85
N PRO A 137 -5.97 -47.06 -0.08
CA PRO A 137 -4.54 -47.18 0.18
C PRO A 137 -4.18 -48.55 0.81
N LEU A 138 -4.99 -49.05 1.76
CA LEU A 138 -4.79 -50.35 2.39
C LEU A 138 -4.91 -51.52 1.38
N ALA A 139 -5.88 -51.42 0.46
CA ALA A 139 -6.02 -52.43 -0.59
C ALA A 139 -4.79 -52.44 -1.54
N MET A 140 -4.28 -51.22 -1.91
CA MET A 140 -3.08 -51.10 -2.72
C MET A 140 -1.83 -51.63 -2.01
N PHE A 141 -1.68 -51.34 -0.72
CA PHE A 141 -0.61 -51.86 0.11
C PHE A 141 -0.63 -53.39 0.15
N ASN A 142 -1.81 -54.01 0.40
CA ASN A 142 -1.96 -55.47 0.44
C ASN A 142 -1.64 -56.12 -0.93
N GLN A 143 -2.02 -55.44 -2.02
CA GLN A 143 -1.69 -55.94 -3.37
C GLN A 143 -0.19 -55.85 -3.66
N ALA A 144 0.47 -54.72 -3.31
CA ALA A 144 1.91 -54.60 -3.47
C ALA A 144 2.67 -55.62 -2.63
N LYS A 145 2.22 -55.87 -1.40
CA LYS A 145 2.78 -56.88 -0.52
C LYS A 145 2.65 -58.28 -1.12
N ALA A 146 1.50 -58.64 -1.68
CA ALA A 146 1.31 -59.92 -2.37
C ALA A 146 2.23 -60.05 -3.59
N SER A 147 2.44 -58.99 -4.35
CA SER A 147 3.40 -58.96 -5.47
C SER A 147 4.84 -59.18 -5.01
N LEU A 148 5.23 -58.56 -3.89
CA LEU A 148 6.55 -58.77 -3.28
C LEU A 148 6.75 -60.25 -2.89
N GLU A 149 5.78 -60.87 -2.26
CA GLU A 149 5.87 -62.32 -1.89
C GLU A 149 5.98 -63.19 -3.12
N SER A 150 5.28 -62.87 -4.22
CA SER A 150 5.42 -63.60 -5.50
C SER A 150 6.84 -63.46 -6.07
N SER A 151 7.41 -62.22 -6.02
CA SER A 151 8.80 -61.97 -6.46
C SER A 151 9.82 -62.74 -5.60
N ARG A 152 9.60 -62.82 -4.29
CA ARG A 152 10.44 -63.59 -3.37
C ARG A 152 10.40 -65.10 -3.69
N ALA A 153 9.23 -65.64 -4.02
CA ALA A 153 9.09 -67.01 -4.47
C ALA A 153 9.88 -67.29 -5.77
N SER A 154 9.91 -66.25 -6.68
CA SER A 154 10.71 -66.40 -7.91
C SER A 154 12.23 -66.41 -7.62
N VAL A 155 12.71 -65.62 -6.62
CA VAL A 155 14.11 -65.73 -6.17
C VAL A 155 14.42 -67.13 -5.63
N THR A 156 13.51 -67.72 -4.79
CA THR A 156 13.69 -69.04 -4.25
C THR A 156 13.83 -70.08 -5.37
N THR A 157 13.00 -69.97 -6.41
CA THR A 157 13.07 -70.81 -7.58
C THR A 157 14.38 -70.63 -8.37
N ALA A 158 14.80 -69.41 -8.58
CA ALA A 158 16.05 -69.10 -9.27
C ALA A 158 17.27 -69.57 -8.48
N THR A 159 17.23 -69.47 -7.14
CA THR A 159 18.28 -69.99 -6.25
C THR A 159 18.43 -71.45 -6.38
N ALA A 160 17.32 -72.23 -6.32
CA ALA A 160 17.33 -73.67 -6.49
C ALA A 160 17.87 -74.06 -7.89
N ASN A 161 17.50 -73.29 -8.95
CA ASN A 161 18.03 -73.56 -10.28
C ASN A 161 19.52 -73.32 -10.37
N LEU A 162 20.04 -72.28 -9.71
CA LEU A 162 21.48 -71.97 -9.67
C LEU A 162 22.21 -73.09 -8.89
N GLU A 163 21.70 -73.52 -7.72
CA GLU A 163 22.30 -74.56 -6.92
C GLU A 163 22.42 -75.84 -7.72
N LYS A 164 21.38 -76.20 -8.49
CA LYS A 164 21.42 -77.35 -9.43
C LYS A 164 22.50 -77.16 -10.49
N ALA A 165 22.56 -75.98 -11.13
CA ALA A 165 23.53 -75.64 -12.18
C ALA A 165 24.97 -75.64 -11.66
N ASP A 166 25.19 -75.13 -10.44
CA ASP A 166 26.49 -75.17 -9.76
C ASP A 166 26.93 -76.58 -9.48
N ALA A 167 26.03 -77.50 -8.92
CA ALA A 167 26.33 -78.91 -8.70
C ALA A 167 26.67 -79.64 -9.99
N ASP A 168 25.93 -79.35 -11.06
CA ASP A 168 26.22 -79.97 -12.39
C ASP A 168 27.53 -79.46 -12.96
N PHE A 169 27.85 -78.17 -12.80
CA PHE A 169 29.13 -77.60 -13.24
C PHE A 169 30.30 -78.19 -12.49
N ASP A 170 30.23 -78.29 -11.14
CA ASP A 170 31.32 -78.80 -10.30
C ASP A 170 31.59 -80.28 -10.64
N ARG A 171 30.53 -81.06 -10.81
CA ARG A 171 30.66 -82.47 -11.21
C ARG A 171 31.36 -82.62 -12.58
N ASN A 172 30.93 -81.78 -13.57
CA ASN A 172 31.49 -81.92 -14.91
C ASN A 172 32.88 -81.23 -15.01
N LYS A 173 33.20 -80.30 -14.14
CA LYS A 173 34.56 -79.73 -14.02
C LYS A 173 35.57 -80.82 -13.59
N GLU A 174 35.19 -81.64 -12.62
CA GLU A 174 36.02 -82.84 -12.17
C GLU A 174 36.22 -83.81 -13.29
N LEU A 175 35.14 -84.11 -14.08
CA LEU A 175 35.24 -85.02 -15.24
C LEU A 175 36.12 -84.36 -16.36
N PHE A 176 36.08 -83.05 -16.59
CA PHE A 176 36.89 -82.38 -17.58
C PHE A 176 38.37 -82.38 -17.16
N ASP A 177 38.66 -82.14 -15.88
CA ASP A 177 40.02 -82.11 -15.32
C ASP A 177 40.64 -83.55 -15.45
N ASN A 178 39.81 -84.61 -15.33
CA ASN A 178 40.20 -85.96 -15.56
C ASN A 178 40.19 -86.37 -17.05
N LYS A 179 39.94 -85.42 -18.02
CA LYS A 179 39.87 -85.63 -19.48
C LYS A 179 38.79 -86.67 -19.95
N LEU A 180 37.69 -86.81 -19.20
CA LEU A 180 36.59 -87.72 -19.49
C LEU A 180 35.47 -87.14 -20.36
N ILE A 181 35.45 -85.76 -20.48
CA ILE A 181 34.47 -85.06 -21.34
C ILE A 181 35.20 -84.08 -22.28
N SER A 182 34.50 -83.66 -23.34
CA SER A 182 35.06 -82.66 -24.31
C SER A 182 35.02 -81.20 -23.77
N GLY A 183 35.91 -80.35 -24.28
CA GLY A 183 35.92 -78.90 -23.88
C GLY A 183 34.62 -78.23 -24.31
N SER A 184 33.98 -78.63 -25.39
CA SER A 184 32.69 -78.15 -25.87
C SER A 184 31.58 -78.41 -24.85
N ASP A 185 31.52 -79.66 -24.30
CA ASP A 185 30.52 -80.05 -23.34
C ASP A 185 30.70 -79.35 -22.00
N PHE A 186 31.94 -79.14 -21.54
CA PHE A 186 32.26 -78.38 -20.34
C PHE A 186 31.83 -76.91 -20.45
N ILE A 187 32.07 -76.26 -21.62
CA ILE A 187 31.61 -74.91 -21.88
C ILE A 187 30.08 -74.83 -21.75
N GLY A 188 29.36 -75.84 -22.24
CA GLY A 188 27.89 -75.90 -22.08
C GLY A 188 27.43 -75.83 -20.62
N PHE A 189 28.05 -76.56 -19.69
CA PHE A 189 27.72 -76.51 -18.24
C PHE A 189 28.12 -75.15 -17.62
N LYS A 190 29.24 -74.56 -18.01
CA LYS A 190 29.65 -73.27 -17.59
C LYS A 190 28.63 -72.18 -17.97
N VAL A 191 28.20 -72.17 -19.25
CA VAL A 191 27.20 -71.22 -19.75
C VAL A 191 25.84 -71.40 -19.03
N ALA A 192 25.43 -72.67 -18.80
CA ALA A 192 24.19 -72.99 -18.05
C ALA A 192 24.22 -72.40 -16.64
N ARG A 193 25.34 -72.55 -15.92
CA ARG A 193 25.55 -71.92 -14.62
C ARG A 193 25.51 -70.41 -14.68
N ASP A 194 26.19 -69.80 -15.65
CA ASP A 194 26.26 -68.36 -15.80
C ASP A 194 24.85 -67.74 -16.15
N ILE A 195 24.04 -68.50 -16.94
CA ILE A 195 22.62 -68.13 -17.20
C ILE A 195 21.80 -68.22 -15.92
N ALA A 196 21.94 -69.34 -15.11
CA ALA A 196 21.20 -69.45 -13.86
C ALA A 196 21.56 -68.39 -12.85
N ARG A 197 22.85 -67.94 -12.80
CA ARG A 197 23.31 -66.83 -11.98
C ARG A 197 22.68 -65.53 -12.42
N ALA A 198 22.66 -65.24 -13.72
CA ALA A 198 22.04 -64.03 -14.26
C ALA A 198 20.52 -64.03 -13.98
N GLN A 199 19.88 -65.23 -14.00
CA GLN A 199 18.46 -65.38 -13.68
C GLN A 199 18.15 -65.10 -12.21
N LEU A 200 19.03 -65.54 -11.30
CA LEU A 200 18.94 -65.19 -9.89
C LEU A 200 19.09 -63.69 -9.66
N GLN A 201 20.08 -63.06 -10.30
CA GLN A 201 20.30 -61.65 -10.22
C GLN A 201 19.08 -60.86 -10.73
N SER A 202 18.50 -61.27 -11.85
CA SER A 202 17.27 -60.67 -12.39
C SER A 202 16.07 -60.79 -11.43
N ALA A 203 15.91 -61.99 -10.81
CA ALA A 203 14.86 -62.22 -9.82
C ALA A 203 15.07 -61.38 -8.56
N THR A 204 16.33 -61.19 -8.14
CA THR A 204 16.67 -60.29 -6.99
C THR A 204 16.31 -58.85 -7.27
N HIS A 205 16.63 -58.34 -8.45
CA HIS A 205 16.20 -56.96 -8.83
C HIS A 205 14.68 -56.83 -8.94
N SER A 206 13.97 -57.90 -9.30
CA SER A 206 12.50 -57.90 -9.30
C SER A 206 11.92 -57.78 -7.89
N VAL A 207 12.58 -58.36 -6.88
CA VAL A 207 12.20 -58.17 -5.46
C VAL A 207 12.45 -56.74 -5.02
N GLU A 208 13.58 -56.14 -5.41
CA GLU A 208 13.89 -54.77 -5.09
C GLU A 208 12.85 -53.78 -5.66
N LEU A 209 12.44 -53.98 -6.92
CA LEU A 209 11.36 -53.18 -7.55
C LEU A 209 10.01 -53.40 -6.84
N ALA A 210 9.69 -54.62 -6.47
CA ALA A 210 8.44 -54.93 -5.75
C ALA A 210 8.46 -54.34 -4.33
N GLN A 211 9.63 -54.34 -3.66
CA GLN A 211 9.81 -53.67 -2.36
C GLN A 211 9.55 -52.17 -2.48
N GLY A 212 10.12 -51.49 -3.48
CA GLY A 212 9.85 -50.06 -3.75
C GLY A 212 8.35 -49.77 -3.97
N SER A 213 7.63 -50.70 -4.57
CA SER A 213 6.17 -50.57 -4.73
C SER A 213 5.42 -50.70 -3.39
N VAL A 214 5.89 -51.60 -2.49
CA VAL A 214 5.34 -51.71 -1.13
C VAL A 214 5.59 -50.47 -0.33
N ASP A 215 6.82 -49.92 -0.39
CA ASP A 215 7.19 -48.72 0.35
C ASP A 215 6.35 -47.52 -0.11
N SER A 216 6.11 -47.37 -1.41
CA SER A 216 5.24 -46.33 -1.96
C SER A 216 3.77 -46.47 -1.54
N ALA A 217 3.26 -47.71 -1.47
CA ALA A 217 1.90 -47.96 -1.02
C ALA A 217 1.75 -47.76 0.50
N GLN A 218 2.78 -48.09 1.27
CA GLN A 218 2.86 -47.82 2.71
C GLN A 218 2.85 -46.31 2.98
N ASP A 219 3.68 -45.54 2.28
CA ASP A 219 3.70 -44.07 2.38
C ASP A 219 2.31 -43.48 2.10
N SER A 220 1.62 -43.98 1.08
CA SER A 220 0.25 -43.54 0.77
C SER A 220 -0.75 -43.90 1.87
N LEU A 221 -0.55 -45.04 2.57
CA LEU A 221 -1.36 -45.45 3.70
C LEU A 221 -1.09 -44.57 4.93
N ASP A 222 0.17 -44.30 5.23
CA ASP A 222 0.58 -43.46 6.36
C ASP A 222 0.04 -42.04 6.23
N LYS A 223 0.00 -41.50 5.00
CA LYS A 223 -0.61 -40.20 4.69
C LYS A 223 -2.12 -40.12 4.86
N THR A 224 -2.80 -41.25 5.19
CA THR A 224 -4.22 -41.21 5.56
C THR A 224 -4.46 -40.69 6.98
N ALA A 225 -3.48 -40.83 7.87
CA ALA A 225 -3.50 -40.23 9.21
C ALA A 225 -2.69 -38.95 9.18
N ILE A 226 -3.33 -37.86 9.49
CA ILE A 226 -2.68 -36.53 9.46
C ILE A 226 -2.40 -36.09 10.90
N GLU A 227 -1.15 -35.76 11.16
CA GLU A 227 -0.64 -35.28 12.45
C GLU A 227 -0.19 -33.84 12.37
N ALA A 228 -0.13 -33.17 13.52
CA ALA A 228 0.34 -31.76 13.59
C ALA A 228 1.86 -31.69 13.35
N PRO A 229 2.33 -30.85 12.39
CA PRO A 229 3.76 -30.69 12.11
C PRO A 229 4.48 -29.80 13.12
N LEU A 230 3.73 -28.97 13.87
CA LEU A 230 4.26 -28.00 14.85
C LEU A 230 3.27 -27.81 16.00
N ASP A 231 3.78 -27.22 17.09
CA ASP A 231 2.95 -26.73 18.20
C ASP A 231 2.21 -25.47 17.78
N GLY A 232 0.91 -25.38 18.05
CA GLY A 232 0.14 -24.18 17.70
C GLY A 232 -1.35 -24.33 17.92
N THR A 233 -2.09 -23.30 17.54
CA THR A 233 -3.54 -23.28 17.60
C THR A 233 -4.15 -23.46 16.22
N ILE A 234 -5.21 -24.24 16.12
CA ILE A 234 -5.99 -24.37 14.89
C ILE A 234 -6.76 -23.07 14.66
N THR A 235 -6.27 -22.25 13.74
CA THR A 235 -6.86 -20.92 13.46
C THR A 235 -8.00 -20.98 12.45
N LYS A 236 -8.04 -22.02 11.64
CA LYS A 236 -9.08 -22.22 10.65
C LYS A 236 -9.28 -23.71 10.39
N LEU A 237 -10.52 -24.14 10.33
CA LEU A 237 -10.92 -25.50 9.97
C LEU A 237 -11.84 -25.42 8.75
N ASN A 238 -11.34 -25.82 7.56
CA ASN A 238 -12.07 -25.71 6.30
C ASN A 238 -12.93 -26.94 5.99
N SER A 239 -12.57 -28.13 6.53
CA SER A 239 -13.25 -29.39 6.19
C SER A 239 -13.96 -29.97 7.39
N GLN A 240 -15.01 -30.75 7.12
CA GLN A 240 -15.88 -31.38 8.12
C GLN A 240 -15.82 -32.89 8.05
N LEU A 241 -16.25 -33.55 9.15
CA LEU A 241 -16.39 -35.02 9.21
C LEU A 241 -17.37 -35.51 8.12
N GLY A 242 -16.98 -36.51 7.35
CA GLY A 242 -17.76 -37.05 6.23
C GLY A 242 -17.53 -36.34 4.90
N GLU A 243 -16.76 -35.26 4.89
CA GLU A 243 -16.42 -34.53 3.67
C GLU A 243 -15.35 -35.29 2.85
N ARG A 244 -15.47 -35.21 1.53
CA ARG A 244 -14.49 -35.79 0.62
C ARG A 244 -13.43 -34.81 0.22
N VAL A 245 -12.18 -35.08 0.56
CA VAL A 245 -11.01 -34.29 0.21
C VAL A 245 -10.26 -34.91 -0.96
N LEU A 246 -9.62 -34.06 -1.74
CA LEU A 246 -8.81 -34.44 -2.89
C LEU A 246 -7.34 -34.12 -2.57
N GLY A 247 -6.52 -35.14 -2.69
CA GLY A 247 -5.06 -35.04 -2.61
C GLY A 247 -4.46 -35.65 -3.86
N THR A 248 -3.64 -34.89 -4.57
CA THR A 248 -2.91 -35.39 -5.74
C THR A 248 -1.49 -34.85 -5.71
N VAL A 249 -0.55 -35.70 -6.18
CA VAL A 249 0.87 -35.32 -6.28
C VAL A 249 1.11 -34.17 -7.27
N GLN A 250 0.14 -33.92 -8.16
CA GLN A 250 0.27 -32.95 -9.26
C GLN A 250 -0.40 -31.59 -8.97
N ASN A 251 -1.34 -31.54 -8.02
CA ASN A 251 -2.04 -30.30 -7.65
C ASN A 251 -2.01 -30.13 -6.13
N ALA A 252 -2.03 -28.87 -5.69
CA ALA A 252 -2.24 -28.56 -4.28
C ALA A 252 -3.51 -29.28 -3.81
N GLY A 253 -3.38 -30.13 -2.79
CA GLY A 253 -4.51 -30.84 -2.19
C GLY A 253 -5.53 -29.88 -1.58
N THR A 254 -6.73 -30.40 -1.27
CA THR A 254 -7.74 -29.64 -0.53
C THR A 254 -7.17 -29.21 0.81
N GLU A 255 -7.14 -27.89 1.08
CA GLU A 255 -6.75 -27.33 2.38
C GLU A 255 -7.80 -27.72 3.43
N ILE A 256 -7.38 -28.46 4.44
CA ILE A 256 -8.25 -29.00 5.49
C ILE A 256 -8.31 -28.05 6.67
N MET A 257 -7.16 -27.62 7.16
CA MET A 257 -7.04 -26.69 8.30
C MET A 257 -5.75 -25.90 8.26
N THR A 258 -5.71 -24.86 9.08
CA THR A 258 -4.52 -24.04 9.28
C THR A 258 -4.12 -24.07 10.75
N ILE A 259 -2.86 -24.36 11.02
CA ILE A 259 -2.26 -24.33 12.35
C ILE A 259 -1.30 -23.14 12.42
N SER A 260 -1.41 -22.34 13.47
CA SER A 260 -0.62 -21.12 13.64
C SER A 260 -0.08 -21.00 15.05
N ASP A 261 1.15 -20.53 15.15
CA ASP A 261 1.73 -20.11 16.43
C ASP A 261 1.28 -18.67 16.74
N LEU A 262 0.40 -18.53 17.73
CA LEU A 262 -0.15 -17.22 18.12
C LEU A 262 0.75 -16.48 19.11
N SER A 263 1.84 -17.07 19.58
CA SER A 263 2.76 -16.43 20.51
C SER A 263 3.59 -15.31 19.83
N GLN A 264 3.79 -15.41 18.52
CA GLN A 264 4.54 -14.45 17.74
C GLN A 264 3.69 -13.93 16.59
N MET A 265 3.34 -12.65 16.68
CA MET A 265 2.51 -11.99 15.68
C MET A 265 3.30 -10.93 14.92
N GLU A 266 3.00 -10.78 13.65
CA GLU A 266 3.53 -9.73 12.79
C GLU A 266 2.41 -8.98 12.08
N ALA A 267 2.56 -7.67 11.94
CA ALA A 267 1.72 -6.87 11.07
C ALA A 267 2.32 -6.88 9.66
N ARG A 268 1.51 -7.19 8.67
CA ARG A 268 1.86 -7.05 7.25
C ARG A 268 1.11 -5.85 6.72
N VAL A 269 1.87 -4.82 6.37
CA VAL A 269 1.34 -3.54 5.91
C VAL A 269 1.77 -3.27 4.49
N ASP A 270 0.88 -2.63 3.71
CA ASP A 270 1.09 -2.35 2.31
C ASP A 270 1.48 -0.89 2.14
N ILE A 271 2.64 -0.66 1.52
CA ILE A 271 3.28 0.64 1.39
C ILE A 271 3.48 0.98 -0.07
N GLY A 272 3.26 2.25 -0.41
CA GLY A 272 3.44 2.75 -1.77
C GLY A 272 4.91 2.81 -2.20
N GLU A 273 5.13 2.83 -3.53
CA GLU A 273 6.46 2.86 -4.14
C GLU A 273 7.29 4.09 -3.72
N MET A 274 6.65 5.23 -3.44
CA MET A 274 7.37 6.45 -3.05
C MET A 274 7.94 6.36 -1.63
N ASP A 275 7.24 5.67 -0.74
CA ASP A 275 7.56 5.63 0.69
C ASP A 275 8.46 4.44 1.04
N ILE A 276 8.42 3.35 0.25
CA ILE A 276 9.23 2.15 0.50
C ILE A 276 10.74 2.43 0.51
N VAL A 277 11.18 3.43 -0.26
CA VAL A 277 12.60 3.83 -0.36
C VAL A 277 13.13 4.37 0.98
N LEU A 278 12.25 4.87 1.84
CA LEU A 278 12.58 5.44 3.14
C LEU A 278 12.68 4.39 4.24
N LEU A 279 12.23 3.17 3.96
CA LEU A 279 12.07 2.12 4.96
C LEU A 279 13.26 1.16 4.99
N GLN A 280 13.65 0.80 6.19
CA GLN A 280 14.73 -0.15 6.46
C GLN A 280 14.36 -1.08 7.62
N ALA A 281 14.88 -2.30 7.58
CA ALA A 281 14.76 -3.21 8.70
C ALA A 281 15.39 -2.62 9.96
N GLY A 282 14.73 -2.80 11.09
CA GLY A 282 15.18 -2.28 12.39
C GLY A 282 14.52 -0.94 12.81
N GLN A 283 13.77 -0.28 11.92
CA GLN A 283 13.03 0.92 12.28
C GLN A 283 11.91 0.61 13.28
N LYS A 284 11.63 1.59 14.14
CA LYS A 284 10.54 1.50 15.11
C LYS A 284 9.22 1.80 14.41
N ALA A 285 8.19 1.12 14.85
CA ALA A 285 6.83 1.36 14.38
C ALA A 285 5.86 1.40 15.57
N THR A 286 4.91 2.29 15.51
CA THR A 286 3.77 2.35 16.42
C THR A 286 2.57 1.79 15.69
N LEU A 287 1.94 0.76 16.26
CA LEU A 287 0.80 0.09 15.65
C LEU A 287 -0.48 0.42 16.42
N GLU A 288 -1.51 0.77 15.69
CA GLU A 288 -2.85 0.97 16.21
C GLU A 288 -3.77 -0.07 15.59
N VAL A 289 -4.36 -0.92 16.43
CA VAL A 289 -5.23 -2.02 15.98
C VAL A 289 -6.68 -1.58 16.17
N ASP A 290 -7.49 -1.65 15.12
CA ASP A 290 -8.88 -1.17 15.11
C ASP A 290 -9.74 -1.75 16.23
N SER A 291 -9.44 -2.98 16.66
CA SER A 291 -10.17 -3.67 17.73
C SER A 291 -9.81 -3.18 19.13
N PHE A 292 -8.68 -2.50 19.31
CA PHE A 292 -8.17 -2.01 20.59
C PHE A 292 -8.05 -0.50 20.55
N LYS A 293 -9.19 0.18 20.62
CA LYS A 293 -9.24 1.65 20.66
C LYS A 293 -8.41 2.15 21.86
N ASP A 294 -7.66 3.21 21.63
CA ASP A 294 -6.82 3.91 22.61
C ASP A 294 -5.55 3.17 23.07
N LYS A 295 -5.20 2.02 22.45
CA LYS A 295 -3.93 1.34 22.74
C LYS A 295 -3.01 1.39 21.53
N LYS A 296 -1.80 1.90 21.76
CA LYS A 296 -0.71 1.88 20.79
C LYS A 296 0.28 0.78 21.17
N PHE A 297 0.62 -0.05 20.21
CA PHE A 297 1.54 -1.16 20.40
C PHE A 297 2.88 -0.84 19.73
N ALA A 298 3.96 -1.21 20.38
CA ALA A 298 5.29 -1.04 19.80
C ALA A 298 5.62 -2.22 18.89
N GLY A 299 6.21 -1.93 17.75
CA GLY A 299 6.71 -2.91 16.80
C GLY A 299 8.05 -2.52 16.20
N ILE A 300 8.70 -3.47 15.55
CA ILE A 300 9.96 -3.27 14.85
C ILE A 300 9.82 -3.84 13.45
N VAL A 301 10.23 -3.07 12.44
CA VAL A 301 10.30 -3.53 11.05
C VAL A 301 11.32 -4.65 10.94
N THR A 302 10.86 -5.85 10.58
CA THR A 302 11.73 -7.03 10.42
C THR A 302 12.17 -7.24 8.99
N ALA A 303 11.28 -6.98 8.03
CA ALA A 303 11.58 -7.18 6.63
C ALA A 303 10.78 -6.21 5.76
N VAL A 304 11.43 -5.74 4.71
CA VAL A 304 10.84 -4.94 3.63
C VAL A 304 10.86 -5.79 2.37
N ALA A 305 9.71 -5.96 1.70
CA ALA A 305 9.65 -6.75 0.48
C ALA A 305 10.45 -6.10 -0.64
N ASN A 306 11.26 -6.90 -1.34
CA ASN A 306 12.07 -6.45 -2.48
C ASN A 306 11.30 -6.46 -3.81
N SER A 307 10.07 -7.02 -3.83
CA SER A 307 9.20 -7.10 -5.00
C SER A 307 7.80 -6.64 -4.64
N SER A 308 7.13 -6.01 -5.59
CA SER A 308 5.73 -5.61 -5.42
C SER A 308 4.80 -6.83 -5.47
N GLU A 309 3.70 -6.77 -4.76
CA GLU A 309 2.72 -7.85 -4.65
C GLU A 309 2.10 -8.23 -6.02
N GLY A 310 1.97 -7.28 -6.94
CA GLY A 310 1.44 -7.50 -8.28
C GLY A 310 2.30 -8.35 -9.22
N LEU A 311 3.62 -8.46 -8.98
CA LEU A 311 4.52 -9.26 -9.83
C LEU A 311 4.38 -10.76 -9.58
N ASN A 312 3.98 -11.17 -8.38
CA ASN A 312 3.81 -12.58 -8.01
C ASN A 312 2.47 -13.17 -8.46
N ALA A 313 1.48 -12.32 -8.77
CA ALA A 313 0.17 -12.76 -9.26
C ALA A 313 0.18 -13.17 -10.75
N SER A 314 1.23 -12.83 -11.49
CA SER A 314 1.31 -13.08 -12.95
C SER A 314 1.65 -14.53 -13.34
N SER A 315 1.97 -15.40 -12.39
CA SER A 315 2.33 -16.80 -12.66
C SER A 315 1.13 -17.75 -12.67
N SER A 316 -0.06 -17.31 -12.32
CA SER A 316 -1.27 -18.12 -12.40
C SER A 316 -1.99 -17.84 -13.71
N ALA A 317 -2.08 -18.85 -14.58
CA ALA A 317 -2.70 -18.82 -15.92
C ALA A 317 -4.20 -18.43 -15.96
N SER A 318 -4.73 -17.87 -14.89
CA SER A 318 -6.13 -17.41 -14.77
C SER A 318 -6.33 -15.92 -15.06
N ALA A 319 -5.28 -15.18 -15.46
CA ALA A 319 -5.34 -13.73 -15.69
C ALA A 319 -6.00 -13.30 -17.04
N LEU A 320 -6.62 -14.22 -17.77
CA LEU A 320 -7.25 -13.87 -19.07
C LEU A 320 -8.70 -13.37 -18.97
N SER A 321 -9.27 -13.19 -17.79
CA SER A 321 -10.70 -12.88 -17.67
C SER A 321 -11.07 -11.58 -16.95
N SER A 322 -10.13 -10.75 -16.53
CA SER A 322 -10.46 -9.47 -15.89
C SER A 322 -9.64 -8.32 -16.43
N SER A 323 -9.93 -7.92 -17.66
CA SER A 323 -9.60 -6.58 -18.18
C SER A 323 -10.60 -5.55 -17.62
N SER A 324 -10.64 -5.35 -16.31
CA SER A 324 -11.17 -4.12 -15.74
C SER A 324 -9.99 -3.21 -15.43
N SER A 325 -9.87 -2.18 -16.22
CA SER A 325 -8.92 -1.09 -16.16
C SER A 325 -8.95 -0.35 -14.80
N GLY A 326 -8.33 -0.94 -13.80
CA GLY A 326 -7.93 -0.27 -12.59
C GLY A 326 -6.44 -0.49 -12.45
N GLN A 327 -5.65 0.53 -12.73
CA GLN A 327 -4.24 0.57 -12.43
C GLN A 327 -4.13 0.48 -10.91
N SER A 328 -4.00 -0.74 -10.35
CA SER A 328 -3.68 -0.90 -8.94
C SER A 328 -2.29 -0.30 -8.72
N ALA A 329 -2.23 0.67 -7.82
CA ALA A 329 -0.96 1.26 -7.41
C ALA A 329 -0.01 0.16 -6.96
N THR A 330 1.25 0.25 -7.37
CA THR A 330 2.29 -0.69 -6.95
C THR A 330 2.46 -0.61 -5.44
N GLN A 331 2.20 -1.70 -4.73
CA GLN A 331 2.32 -1.80 -3.29
C GLN A 331 3.41 -2.80 -2.92
N PHE A 332 4.13 -2.49 -1.85
CA PHE A 332 5.18 -3.33 -1.28
C PHE A 332 4.81 -3.72 0.14
N GLN A 333 4.91 -5.00 0.44
CA GLN A 333 4.59 -5.51 1.76
C GLN A 333 5.76 -5.31 2.72
N VAL A 334 5.47 -4.71 3.88
CA VAL A 334 6.42 -4.56 4.98
C VAL A 334 5.93 -5.37 6.18
N ARG A 335 6.86 -6.09 6.81
CA ARG A 335 6.57 -6.91 7.99
C ARG A 335 7.09 -6.24 9.23
N ILE A 336 6.22 -6.08 10.21
CA ILE A 336 6.51 -5.43 11.49
C ILE A 336 6.19 -6.43 12.59
N ARG A 337 7.20 -6.84 13.35
CA ARG A 337 6.99 -7.73 14.50
C ARG A 337 6.42 -6.95 15.67
N LEU A 338 5.34 -7.44 16.25
CA LEU A 338 4.77 -6.90 17.47
C LEU A 338 5.58 -7.38 18.68
N THR A 339 5.77 -6.49 19.64
CA THR A 339 6.48 -6.82 20.90
C THR A 339 5.56 -7.58 21.87
N GLU A 340 4.25 -7.35 21.78
CA GLU A 340 3.23 -8.01 22.60
C GLU A 340 2.36 -8.87 21.68
N GLY A 341 2.25 -10.18 21.95
CA GLY A 341 1.61 -11.16 21.04
C GLY A 341 0.24 -11.70 21.46
N ASP A 342 0.01 -11.87 22.76
CA ASP A 342 -1.04 -12.76 23.31
C ASP A 342 -2.50 -12.31 23.10
N GLN A 343 -2.75 -11.10 22.63
CA GLN A 343 -4.10 -10.53 22.54
C GLN A 343 -4.63 -10.46 21.10
N PHE A 344 -3.81 -10.74 20.10
CA PHE A 344 -4.15 -10.55 18.71
C PHE A 344 -4.70 -11.83 18.07
N ARG A 345 -5.62 -11.64 17.13
CA ARG A 345 -6.11 -12.73 16.28
C ARG A 345 -5.68 -12.49 14.84
N PRO A 346 -5.31 -13.54 14.09
CA PRO A 346 -5.02 -13.42 12.67
C PRO A 346 -6.15 -12.75 11.91
N GLY A 347 -5.78 -11.83 11.01
CA GLY A 347 -6.75 -11.10 10.19
C GLY A 347 -7.25 -9.78 10.76
N MET A 348 -6.89 -9.39 11.99
CA MET A 348 -7.21 -8.07 12.54
C MET A 348 -6.57 -6.98 11.71
N SER A 349 -7.32 -5.88 11.46
CA SER A 349 -6.82 -4.70 10.77
C SER A 349 -5.96 -3.86 11.70
N VAL A 350 -4.90 -3.30 11.13
CA VAL A 350 -3.91 -2.48 11.85
C VAL A 350 -3.47 -1.32 10.99
N SER A 351 -3.31 -0.16 11.60
CA SER A 351 -2.60 0.99 11.04
C SER A 351 -1.23 1.10 11.71
N ALA A 352 -0.18 1.15 10.92
CA ALA A 352 1.19 1.26 11.39
C ALA A 352 1.77 2.62 11.02
N GLU A 353 2.32 3.31 11.99
CA GLU A 353 3.10 4.53 11.84
C GLU A 353 4.58 4.17 12.04
N ILE A 354 5.35 4.24 10.96
CA ILE A 354 6.75 3.79 10.92
C ILE A 354 7.65 5.02 10.93
N GLU A 355 8.55 5.10 11.91
CA GLU A 355 9.56 6.15 12.00
C GLU A 355 10.65 5.92 10.95
N THR A 356 10.79 6.84 9.98
CA THR A 356 11.76 6.69 8.89
C THR A 356 13.04 7.44 9.15
N ARG A 357 12.98 8.76 9.20
CA ARG A 357 14.13 9.64 9.40
C ARG A 357 13.90 10.59 10.56
N THR A 358 14.87 10.69 11.46
CA THR A 358 14.82 11.65 12.57
C THR A 358 15.97 12.62 12.43
N ARG A 359 15.68 13.90 12.54
CA ARG A 359 16.67 14.97 12.63
C ARG A 359 16.46 15.75 13.91
N THR A 360 17.52 15.80 14.71
CA THR A 360 17.51 16.50 15.99
C THR A 360 18.09 17.91 15.83
N ASN A 361 17.54 18.84 16.59
CA ASN A 361 18.04 20.21 16.66
C ASN A 361 18.07 20.96 15.30
N THR A 362 17.08 20.73 14.45
CA THR A 362 16.93 21.39 13.14
C THR A 362 15.98 22.58 13.22
N LEU A 363 16.15 23.58 12.33
CA LEU A 363 15.22 24.70 12.24
C LEU A 363 13.87 24.20 11.74
N ALA A 364 12.83 24.52 12.49
CA ALA A 364 11.46 24.08 12.22
C ALA A 364 10.54 25.28 11.96
N ALA A 365 9.69 25.14 10.96
CA ALA A 365 8.62 26.08 10.68
C ALA A 365 7.29 25.34 10.62
N PRO A 366 6.21 25.84 11.26
CA PRO A 366 4.90 25.20 11.18
C PRO A 366 4.45 24.99 9.73
N ILE A 367 3.81 23.84 9.45
CA ILE A 367 3.36 23.47 8.10
C ILE A 367 2.52 24.58 7.46
N ALA A 368 1.68 25.25 8.26
CA ALA A 368 0.81 26.30 7.80
C ALA A 368 1.54 27.58 7.32
N SER A 369 2.83 27.75 7.64
CA SER A 369 3.64 28.93 7.26
C SER A 369 4.26 28.84 5.88
N VAL A 370 4.38 27.64 5.32
CA VAL A 370 5.02 27.39 4.01
C VAL A 370 3.99 27.41 2.90
N THR A 371 4.27 28.16 1.85
CA THR A 371 3.41 28.21 0.65
C THR A 371 4.26 28.21 -0.62
N THR A 372 3.65 27.79 -1.73
CA THR A 372 4.30 27.80 -3.03
C THR A 372 3.92 29.06 -3.82
N ARG A 373 4.90 29.78 -4.32
CA ARG A 373 4.71 30.99 -5.14
C ARG A 373 5.57 30.98 -6.38
N VAL A 374 5.05 31.56 -7.45
CA VAL A 374 5.83 31.88 -8.64
C VAL A 374 6.46 33.23 -8.46
N LEU A 375 7.74 33.29 -8.14
CA LEU A 375 8.46 34.54 -7.94
C LEU A 375 8.52 35.33 -9.25
N LYS A 376 7.89 36.52 -9.26
CA LYS A 376 8.04 37.49 -10.35
C LYS A 376 9.43 38.12 -10.26
N SER A 377 10.34 37.71 -11.15
CA SER A 377 11.66 38.34 -11.24
C SER A 377 11.50 39.86 -11.53
N LYS A 378 11.92 40.68 -10.59
CA LYS A 378 12.08 42.14 -10.81
C LYS A 378 13.33 42.39 -11.69
N ASN A 379 13.25 42.06 -13.00
CA ASN A 379 14.24 42.59 -13.94
C ASN A 379 13.89 44.05 -14.24
N LYS A 380 14.71 44.96 -13.73
CA LYS A 380 14.79 46.36 -14.21
C LYS A 380 15.15 46.30 -15.68
N ILE A 381 14.18 46.52 -16.56
CA ILE A 381 14.43 46.79 -17.97
C ILE A 381 14.96 48.22 -18.06
N GLY A 382 16.25 48.35 -18.24
CA GLY A 382 16.89 49.57 -18.70
C GLY A 382 16.37 49.93 -20.10
N THR A 383 15.78 51.09 -20.20
CA THR A 383 15.35 51.72 -21.45
C THR A 383 16.55 51.91 -22.37
N GLY A 384 16.62 51.10 -23.43
CA GLY A 384 17.49 51.32 -24.58
C GLY A 384 16.62 51.50 -25.82
N LYS A 385 16.47 52.73 -26.28
CA LYS A 385 15.91 53.10 -27.60
C LYS A 385 16.77 52.47 -28.68
N THR A 386 16.20 51.78 -29.64
CA THR A 386 16.74 51.70 -31.01
C THR A 386 15.62 51.53 -32.01
N ASN A 387 15.78 52.28 -33.05
CA ASN A 387 14.94 52.65 -34.16
C ASN A 387 14.44 51.49 -35.03
N SER A 388 13.25 51.71 -35.50
CA SER A 388 12.59 51.02 -36.60
C SER A 388 13.23 51.35 -37.99
N VAL A 389 13.38 50.35 -38.82
CA VAL A 389 13.39 50.48 -40.29
C VAL A 389 12.59 49.34 -40.89
N PRO A 390 11.64 49.60 -41.80
CA PRO A 390 10.85 48.55 -42.44
C PRO A 390 11.46 48.19 -43.80
N THR A 391 11.47 46.93 -44.14
CA THR A 391 11.62 46.52 -45.55
C THR A 391 10.75 45.30 -45.85
N ASN A 392 9.90 45.54 -46.83
CA ASN A 392 9.11 44.56 -47.56
C ASN A 392 10.01 43.57 -48.30
N ALA A 393 9.56 42.31 -48.45
CA ALA A 393 9.39 41.56 -49.69
C ALA A 393 9.15 40.08 -49.40
N ILE A 394 7.98 39.57 -49.76
CA ILE A 394 7.60 38.61 -50.80
C ILE A 394 8.17 37.19 -50.65
N ALA A 395 7.22 36.30 -50.46
CA ALA A 395 6.96 35.03 -51.14
C ALA A 395 7.69 33.74 -50.75
N THR A 396 6.86 32.82 -50.38
CA THR A 396 6.70 31.44 -50.90
C THR A 396 7.47 30.31 -50.22
N SER A 397 6.64 29.37 -49.81
CA SER A 397 6.82 27.90 -49.75
C SER A 397 7.45 27.25 -48.51
N ASN A 398 6.56 26.48 -47.87
CA ASN A 398 6.77 25.13 -47.33
C ASN A 398 8.07 24.84 -46.58
N THR A 399 7.89 24.70 -45.23
CA THR A 399 8.32 23.46 -44.55
C THR A 399 7.85 23.55 -43.09
N GLU A 400 6.95 22.64 -42.73
CA GLU A 400 6.64 22.27 -41.37
C GLU A 400 7.92 21.78 -40.68
N THR A 401 8.02 22.03 -39.42
CA THR A 401 9.02 21.56 -38.46
C THR A 401 9.90 22.69 -37.90
N ASN A 402 9.41 23.39 -36.85
CA ASN A 402 10.23 23.96 -35.77
C ASN A 402 9.44 24.77 -34.72
N SER A 403 8.19 24.42 -34.43
CA SER A 403 7.45 25.07 -33.33
C SER A 403 7.67 24.47 -31.95
N SER A 404 8.38 23.33 -31.82
CA SER A 404 8.53 22.62 -30.54
C SER A 404 9.76 23.00 -29.70
N ARG A 405 10.63 23.91 -30.20
CA ARG A 405 11.84 24.35 -29.45
C ARG A 405 11.73 25.71 -28.77
N LEU A 406 10.76 26.54 -29.14
CA LEU A 406 10.55 27.84 -28.52
C LEU A 406 9.64 27.77 -27.30
N ASP A 407 8.68 26.85 -27.25
CA ASP A 407 7.80 26.67 -26.10
C ASP A 407 8.50 26.04 -24.87
N LYS A 408 9.52 25.20 -25.11
CA LYS A 408 10.31 24.57 -24.05
C LYS A 408 11.21 25.53 -23.27
N LYS A 409 11.53 26.71 -23.82
CA LYS A 409 12.37 27.74 -23.15
C LYS A 409 11.57 28.78 -22.38
N LEU A 410 10.24 28.81 -22.57
CA LEU A 410 9.32 29.68 -21.81
C LEU A 410 8.75 29.00 -20.59
N ASP A 411 8.67 27.67 -20.56
CA ASP A 411 8.16 26.90 -19.40
C ASP A 411 9.19 26.67 -18.28
N GLU A 412 10.49 26.74 -18.58
CA GLU A 412 11.54 26.64 -17.54
C GLU A 412 11.58 27.83 -16.55
N LYS A 413 10.86 28.91 -16.82
CA LYS A 413 10.85 30.11 -15.96
C LYS A 413 9.70 30.17 -14.93
N LYS A 414 8.88 29.13 -14.82
CA LYS A 414 7.69 29.17 -13.95
C LYS A 414 7.62 28.02 -12.95
N LYS A 415 8.74 27.48 -12.50
CA LYS A 415 8.69 26.52 -11.39
C LYS A 415 8.23 27.24 -10.13
N PRO A 416 7.16 26.80 -9.46
CA PRO A 416 6.78 27.33 -8.17
C PRO A 416 7.91 27.07 -7.17
N VAL A 417 8.23 28.09 -6.36
CA VAL A 417 9.24 28.03 -5.31
C VAL A 417 8.54 28.11 -3.97
N GLU A 418 8.99 27.34 -3.02
CA GLU A 418 8.49 27.35 -1.66
C GLU A 418 8.98 28.62 -0.96
N VAL A 419 8.05 29.31 -0.31
CA VAL A 419 8.32 30.58 0.34
C VAL A 419 7.66 30.66 1.70
N VAL A 420 8.29 31.40 2.60
CA VAL A 420 7.76 31.75 3.92
C VAL A 420 7.71 33.30 4.03
N PHE A 421 6.71 33.81 4.72
CA PHE A 421 6.56 35.20 5.00
C PHE A 421 7.19 35.56 6.35
N VAL A 422 8.34 36.24 6.32
CA VAL A 422 9.04 36.70 7.51
C VAL A 422 8.54 38.13 7.86
N VAL A 423 8.30 38.36 9.11
CA VAL A 423 7.79 39.64 9.63
C VAL A 423 8.94 40.58 9.96
N GLU A 424 9.06 41.69 9.20
CA GLU A 424 9.97 42.80 9.48
C GLU A 424 9.18 44.01 9.98
N GLY A 425 9.04 44.17 11.30
CA GLY A 425 8.25 45.23 11.91
C GLY A 425 6.74 45.10 11.64
N ASN A 426 6.17 45.95 10.79
CA ASN A 426 4.75 45.95 10.39
C ASN A 426 4.54 45.47 8.94
N GLN A 427 5.56 44.92 8.32
CA GLN A 427 5.50 44.47 6.93
C GLN A 427 5.99 43.01 6.85
N VAL A 428 5.57 42.28 5.82
CA VAL A 428 6.06 40.94 5.52
C VAL A 428 7.03 40.98 4.35
N LYS A 429 8.04 40.14 4.44
CA LYS A 429 9.02 39.89 3.39
C LYS A 429 8.93 38.44 2.95
N THR A 430 8.82 38.24 1.67
CA THR A 430 8.80 36.88 1.08
C THR A 430 10.22 36.34 0.99
N VAL A 431 10.49 35.27 1.70
CA VAL A 431 11.79 34.56 1.71
C VAL A 431 11.63 33.21 1.08
N PRO A 432 12.37 32.90 0.00
CA PRO A 432 12.40 31.54 -0.54
C PRO A 432 13.12 30.62 0.44
N VAL A 433 12.55 29.43 0.66
CA VAL A 433 13.08 28.45 1.58
C VAL A 433 13.27 27.11 0.90
N LYS A 434 14.19 26.29 1.44
CA LYS A 434 14.29 24.88 1.08
C LYS A 434 13.79 24.05 2.24
N ILE A 435 12.78 23.25 1.99
CA ILE A 435 12.22 22.34 2.96
C ILE A 435 12.98 20.99 2.93
N GLY A 436 13.03 20.34 4.08
CA GLY A 436 13.59 19.01 4.27
C GLY A 436 12.50 18.00 4.62
N ILE A 437 12.70 17.27 5.72
CA ILE A 437 11.72 16.33 6.27
C ILE A 437 10.59 17.07 7.01
N SER A 438 9.45 16.42 7.16
CA SER A 438 8.33 16.97 7.94
C SER A 438 7.82 15.95 8.95
N ASP A 439 7.22 16.46 10.01
CA ASP A 439 6.32 15.72 10.88
C ASP A 439 4.87 16.24 10.74
N ASP A 440 3.98 15.91 11.66
CA ASP A 440 2.57 16.34 11.63
C ASP A 440 2.37 17.85 11.80
N ASN A 441 3.35 18.58 12.34
CA ASN A 441 3.21 19.97 12.73
C ASN A 441 4.23 20.89 12.05
N PHE A 442 5.43 20.39 11.74
CA PHE A 442 6.57 21.19 11.33
C PHE A 442 7.24 20.68 10.06
N TRP A 443 7.72 21.62 9.25
CA TRP A 443 8.69 21.40 8.19
C TRP A 443 10.09 21.71 8.69
N GLU A 444 11.05 20.85 8.36
CA GLU A 444 12.47 21.21 8.45
C GLU A 444 12.80 22.28 7.42
N ILE A 445 13.47 23.34 7.83
CA ILE A 445 14.00 24.35 6.93
C ILE A 445 15.51 24.21 6.86
N THR A 446 15.98 23.76 5.68
CA THR A 446 17.40 23.55 5.45
C THR A 446 18.14 24.84 5.03
N ASP A 447 17.43 25.78 4.39
CA ASP A 447 17.99 27.04 3.92
C ASP A 447 16.92 28.13 3.84
N GLY A 448 17.27 29.38 4.08
CA GLY A 448 16.41 30.55 3.90
C GLY A 448 15.95 31.25 5.17
N LEU A 449 15.94 30.61 6.34
CA LEU A 449 15.52 31.20 7.62
C LEU A 449 16.64 31.12 8.67
N LYS A 450 16.52 31.97 9.68
CA LYS A 450 17.38 31.98 10.87
C LYS A 450 16.56 31.70 12.11
N GLU A 451 17.24 31.15 13.12
CA GLU A 451 16.63 30.95 14.45
C GLU A 451 16.19 32.29 15.04
N GLY A 452 14.95 32.34 15.50
CA GLY A 452 14.33 33.53 16.07
C GLY A 452 13.61 34.46 15.06
N ASP A 453 13.69 34.18 13.75
CA ASP A 453 12.89 34.85 12.75
C ASP A 453 11.41 34.71 13.07
N GLU A 454 10.64 35.78 13.01
CA GLU A 454 9.19 35.76 13.20
C GLU A 454 8.51 35.50 11.87
N ILE A 455 7.77 34.41 11.76
CA ILE A 455 7.09 33.98 10.53
C ILE A 455 5.58 33.99 10.70
N VAL A 456 4.87 34.15 9.59
CA VAL A 456 3.39 34.12 9.57
C VAL A 456 2.92 32.66 9.53
N THR A 457 2.13 32.26 10.56
CA THR A 457 1.63 30.90 10.71
C THR A 457 0.11 30.78 10.60
N GLY A 458 -0.62 31.88 10.78
CA GLY A 458 -2.09 31.87 10.81
C GLY A 458 -2.74 32.66 9.68
N ASN A 459 -4.01 32.33 9.41
CA ASN A 459 -4.82 32.81 8.31
C ASN A 459 -4.33 32.29 6.94
N TYR A 460 -4.65 31.01 6.66
CA TYR A 460 -4.29 30.33 5.40
C TYR A 460 -4.65 31.17 4.16
N ARG A 461 -5.79 31.87 4.14
CA ARG A 461 -6.19 32.72 3.03
C ARG A 461 -5.23 33.91 2.84
N ALA A 462 -4.74 34.48 3.96
CA ALA A 462 -3.75 35.53 3.88
C ALA A 462 -2.44 35.02 3.28
N ILE A 463 -1.94 33.86 3.74
CA ILE A 463 -0.69 33.27 3.27
C ILE A 463 -0.79 32.84 1.80
N SER A 464 -1.92 32.25 1.39
CA SER A 464 -2.08 31.69 0.03
C SER A 464 -2.39 32.78 -1.03
N HIS A 465 -3.13 33.85 -0.68
CA HIS A 465 -3.65 34.81 -1.67
C HIS A 465 -3.36 36.27 -1.37
N ASP A 466 -3.44 36.71 -0.11
CA ASP A 466 -3.52 38.14 0.20
C ASP A 466 -2.16 38.78 0.51
N LEU A 467 -1.18 38.01 0.99
CA LEU A 467 0.16 38.49 1.32
C LEU A 467 1.07 38.52 0.09
N ASP A 468 1.71 39.65 -0.14
CA ASP A 468 2.79 39.85 -1.09
C ASP A 468 3.95 40.57 -0.40
N ASP A 469 5.12 40.58 -1.05
CA ASP A 469 6.33 41.27 -0.56
C ASP A 469 6.06 42.74 -0.22
N GLY A 470 6.33 43.15 1.03
CA GLY A 470 6.18 44.52 1.51
C GLY A 470 4.77 44.90 2.00
N LYS A 471 3.78 43.99 2.02
CA LYS A 471 2.45 44.30 2.54
C LYS A 471 2.44 44.53 4.05
N LYS A 472 1.56 45.45 4.51
CA LYS A 472 1.36 45.75 5.92
C LYS A 472 0.49 44.71 6.60
N ILE A 473 0.94 44.26 7.75
CA ILE A 473 0.21 43.30 8.59
C ILE A 473 -0.14 43.89 9.95
N SER A 474 -1.17 43.36 10.55
CA SER A 474 -1.53 43.55 11.96
C SER A 474 -1.36 42.23 12.69
N LYS A 475 -0.46 42.20 13.67
CA LYS A 475 -0.21 41.00 14.49
C LYS A 475 -1.40 40.75 15.41
N ASN A 476 -2.01 39.58 15.28
CA ASN A 476 -2.95 39.04 16.29
C ASN A 476 -2.13 38.18 17.23
N SER A 477 -1.73 38.73 18.37
CA SER A 477 -1.02 37.96 19.40
C SER A 477 -2.01 37.03 20.09
N THR A 478 -2.07 35.77 19.65
CA THR A 478 -2.73 34.68 20.39
C THR A 478 -1.70 33.95 21.28
N ALA A 479 -0.92 34.74 22.01
CA ALA A 479 -0.07 34.18 23.04
C ALA A 479 -0.60 34.66 24.40
N ALA A 480 -1.65 34.04 24.92
CA ALA A 480 -2.01 34.04 26.37
C ALA A 480 -3.42 33.45 26.57
N ASN A 481 -3.64 32.16 26.35
CA ASN A 481 -4.75 31.45 27.02
C ASN A 481 -4.63 29.91 26.92
N ALA A 482 -3.45 29.39 27.16
CA ALA A 482 -3.26 27.95 27.34
C ALA A 482 -2.57 27.69 28.68
N ASP A 483 -3.09 28.26 29.76
CA ASP A 483 -2.79 27.75 31.10
C ASP A 483 -3.77 28.34 32.13
N LYS A 484 -4.97 27.77 32.15
CA LYS A 484 -5.82 27.81 33.37
C LYS A 484 -6.60 26.50 33.42
N PRO A 485 -6.31 25.62 34.38
CA PRO A 485 -7.17 24.50 34.66
C PRO A 485 -8.50 25.02 35.19
N LYS A 486 -9.60 24.58 34.59
CA LYS A 486 -10.96 24.79 35.17
C LYS A 486 -11.11 24.00 36.44
N PRO A 487 -11.81 24.57 37.46
CA PRO A 487 -12.05 23.95 38.74
C PRO A 487 -12.91 22.68 38.67
#